data_e22286f8b054b665c75456c2ea36706f
#
_entry.id   e22286f8b054b665c75456c2ea36706f
#
_cell.length_a   1.000
_cell.length_b   1.000
_cell.length_c   1.000
_cell.angle_alpha   90.00
_cell.angle_beta   90.00
_cell.angle_gamma   90.00
#
_symmetry.space_group_name_H-M   'P 1'
#
loop_
_entity.id
_entity.type
_entity.pdbx_description
1 polymer ?
#
loop_
_entity_poly.entity_id
_entity_poly.type
_entity_poly.pdbx_seq_one_letter_code
_entity_poly.pdbx_strand_id
1 'polypeptide(L)'
;NVWIKSNEVINFQNAFISNISSKTNSVSPNLSITEALNSAVVNLNAPTFQFEITENINNKEFTLTNGALLDDPIKAKLVFQPVNNDENLRLAWEITFYTQDYKHLWNVRVDAMNGEILDQQDWVLSCNFGNSDHKNHNHTDFFFTKRGFKEQQNLSMMFYQSGSYRVYPFEIESPNHGNRELIATPHDLVASPFGWHDTNGVIGAEFTITRGNNVLAQEDANGNNGTGASPDGGAGLLFDYPYGGVGVAPTTYVNAATTNLYYMNNIMHDVWYRYGFDEVNGNFQQNNYGRGGLQNDYVLADSQDGSGLNNANFGTPTDGGRPRMQMFLWDVPPPKFLITINSPSSIAGDYIAT
;
A
#
# COMPACT_ATOMS: atom_id res chain seq x y z
N ASN A 1 7.30 20.73 -12.23
CA ASN A 1 6.07 21.15 -12.94
C ASN A 1 6.43 22.25 -13.95
N VAL A 2 5.96 22.11 -15.19
CA VAL A 2 6.11 23.12 -16.24
C VAL A 2 4.73 23.61 -16.64
N TRP A 3 4.52 24.93 -16.63
CA TRP A 3 3.29 25.53 -17.10
C TRP A 3 3.50 26.08 -18.50
N ILE A 4 2.67 25.60 -19.43
CA ILE A 4 2.75 25.96 -20.85
C ILE A 4 1.45 26.67 -21.26
N LYS A 5 1.58 27.77 -21.96
CA LYS A 5 0.49 28.49 -22.63
C LYS A 5 0.87 28.83 -24.04
N SER A 6 0.03 28.49 -25.01
CA SER A 6 0.23 28.77 -26.43
C SER A 6 1.61 28.31 -26.95
N ASN A 7 2.06 27.09 -26.56
CA ASN A 7 3.38 26.50 -26.87
C ASN A 7 4.59 27.24 -26.23
N GLU A 8 4.37 28.18 -25.33
CA GLU A 8 5.44 28.87 -24.62
C GLU A 8 5.44 28.42 -23.16
N VAL A 9 6.62 28.14 -22.60
CA VAL A 9 6.80 27.89 -21.17
C VAL A 9 6.65 29.20 -20.43
N ILE A 10 5.57 29.33 -19.62
CA ILE A 10 5.29 30.52 -18.85
C ILE A 10 5.85 30.49 -17.43
N ASN A 11 6.03 29.29 -16.89
CA ASN A 11 6.69 29.08 -15.61
C ASN A 11 7.13 27.61 -15.48
N PHE A 12 8.15 27.38 -14.66
CA PHE A 12 8.54 26.04 -14.24
C PHE A 12 9.07 26.09 -12.80
N GLN A 13 8.72 25.07 -12.05
CA GLN A 13 9.35 24.79 -10.75
C GLN A 13 10.44 23.75 -10.95
N ASN A 14 11.62 24.01 -10.44
CA ASN A 14 12.68 23.02 -10.35
C ASN A 14 13.25 22.99 -8.93
N ALA A 15 13.72 21.81 -8.54
CA ALA A 15 14.43 21.57 -7.27
C ALA A 15 15.91 21.23 -7.56
N PHE A 16 16.44 21.68 -8.69
CA PHE A 16 17.85 21.44 -9.03
C PHE A 16 18.76 22.29 -8.14
N ILE A 17 19.71 21.62 -7.52
CA ILE A 17 20.76 22.26 -6.74
C ILE A 17 21.93 22.56 -7.67
N SER A 18 22.26 23.83 -7.82
CA SER A 18 23.40 24.26 -8.64
C SER A 18 24.72 24.07 -7.87
N ASN A 19 25.82 23.93 -8.63
CA ASN A 19 27.18 23.88 -8.09
C ASN A 19 27.39 22.74 -7.06
N ILE A 20 26.90 21.54 -7.36
CA ILE A 20 26.94 20.36 -6.48
C ILE A 20 28.36 20.14 -5.94
N SER A 21 29.39 20.18 -6.79
CA SER A 21 30.78 19.90 -6.42
C SER A 21 31.32 20.82 -5.32
N SER A 22 30.87 22.06 -5.25
CA SER A 22 31.32 23.01 -4.23
C SER A 22 30.51 22.94 -2.93
N LYS A 23 29.37 22.24 -2.94
CA LYS A 23 28.45 22.10 -1.82
C LYS A 23 28.59 20.78 -1.10
N THR A 24 29.23 19.78 -1.72
CA THR A 24 29.33 18.43 -1.15
C THR A 24 30.47 18.32 -0.15
N ASN A 25 30.22 17.63 0.98
CA ASN A 25 31.22 17.36 1.99
C ASN A 25 32.19 16.23 1.59
N SER A 26 31.71 15.23 0.85
CA SER A 26 32.48 14.08 0.37
C SER A 26 31.79 13.41 -0.83
N VAL A 27 32.55 12.64 -1.60
CA VAL A 27 32.07 11.76 -2.66
C VAL A 27 32.31 10.28 -2.36
N SER A 28 32.98 9.99 -1.23
CA SER A 28 33.26 8.64 -0.75
C SER A 28 32.80 8.50 0.69
N PRO A 29 32.08 7.43 1.04
CA PRO A 29 31.63 7.20 2.41
C PRO A 29 32.80 6.76 3.32
N ASN A 30 32.77 7.18 4.58
CA ASN A 30 33.60 6.62 5.64
C ASN A 30 33.00 5.38 6.27
N LEU A 31 31.64 5.37 6.36
CA LEU A 31 30.89 4.26 6.91
C LEU A 31 30.42 3.33 5.81
N SER A 32 30.61 2.03 6.01
CA SER A 32 29.97 0.99 5.19
C SER A 32 28.45 1.04 5.35
N ILE A 33 27.74 0.42 4.42
CA ILE A 33 26.29 0.29 4.53
C ILE A 33 25.87 -0.45 5.80
N THR A 34 26.61 -1.44 6.23
CA THR A 34 26.32 -2.21 7.45
C THR A 34 26.47 -1.35 8.72
N GLU A 35 27.47 -0.49 8.79
CA GLU A 35 27.64 0.46 9.90
C GLU A 35 26.53 1.52 9.89
N ALA A 36 26.19 2.04 8.72
CA ALA A 36 25.11 3.02 8.57
C ALA A 36 23.74 2.43 8.96
N LEU A 37 23.42 1.19 8.54
CA LEU A 37 22.20 0.52 8.92
C LEU A 37 22.12 0.25 10.43
N ASN A 38 23.21 -0.20 11.04
CA ASN A 38 23.26 -0.35 12.50
C ASN A 38 23.04 1.00 13.22
N SER A 39 23.63 2.08 12.70
CA SER A 39 23.39 3.42 13.23
C SER A 39 21.91 3.82 13.11
N ALA A 40 21.26 3.54 11.97
CA ALA A 40 19.83 3.78 11.77
C ALA A 40 18.98 3.01 12.79
N VAL A 41 19.19 1.70 12.92
CA VAL A 41 18.44 0.83 13.84
C VAL A 41 18.54 1.34 15.29
N VAL A 42 19.74 1.73 15.73
CA VAL A 42 19.95 2.26 17.09
C VAL A 42 19.26 3.60 17.28
N ASN A 43 19.43 4.54 16.35
CA ASN A 43 18.87 5.89 16.49
C ASN A 43 17.32 5.91 16.40
N LEU A 44 16.75 4.99 15.64
CA LEU A 44 15.29 4.83 15.51
C LEU A 44 14.68 4.04 16.69
N ASN A 45 15.49 3.52 17.62
CA ASN A 45 15.06 2.57 18.65
C ASN A 45 14.34 1.35 18.07
N ALA A 46 14.67 0.97 16.85
CA ALA A 46 14.08 -0.20 16.20
C ALA A 46 14.66 -1.50 16.80
N PRO A 47 13.89 -2.59 16.87
CA PRO A 47 14.40 -3.88 17.29
C PRO A 47 15.58 -4.33 16.41
N THR A 48 16.63 -4.85 17.02
CA THR A 48 17.79 -5.37 16.29
C THR A 48 17.43 -6.67 15.57
N PHE A 49 17.94 -6.84 14.36
CA PHE A 49 17.77 -8.03 13.55
C PHE A 49 19.05 -8.36 12.78
N GLN A 50 19.12 -9.58 12.24
CA GLN A 50 20.25 -10.01 11.43
C GLN A 50 20.05 -9.62 9.98
N PHE A 51 21.09 -9.18 9.31
CA PHE A 51 21.07 -8.84 7.88
C PHE A 51 22.40 -9.20 7.22
N GLU A 52 22.33 -9.51 5.93
CA GLU A 52 23.48 -9.82 5.08
C GLU A 52 23.32 -9.15 3.73
N ILE A 53 24.41 -8.70 3.13
CA ILE A 53 24.39 -8.11 1.79
C ILE A 53 24.15 -9.24 0.76
N THR A 54 23.08 -9.14 0.01
CA THR A 54 22.73 -10.05 -1.08
C THR A 54 23.12 -9.53 -2.45
N GLU A 55 23.20 -8.20 -2.60
CA GLU A 55 23.59 -7.55 -3.85
C GLU A 55 24.39 -6.29 -3.58
N ASN A 56 25.37 -6.03 -4.45
CA ASN A 56 26.20 -4.82 -4.41
C ASN A 56 26.39 -4.29 -5.83
N ILE A 57 25.86 -3.12 -6.12
CA ILE A 57 26.00 -2.43 -7.41
C ILE A 57 26.98 -1.28 -7.26
N ASN A 58 28.18 -1.46 -7.77
CA ASN A 58 29.24 -0.44 -7.82
C ASN A 58 29.59 0.22 -6.48
N ASN A 59 29.41 -0.47 -5.36
CA ASN A 59 29.61 0.02 -3.99
C ASN A 59 28.79 1.29 -3.66
N LYS A 60 27.69 1.51 -4.36
CA LYS A 60 26.80 2.65 -4.15
C LYS A 60 25.34 2.27 -3.89
N GLU A 61 24.95 1.09 -4.36
CA GLU A 61 23.62 0.54 -4.17
C GLU A 61 23.73 -0.88 -3.66
N PHE A 62 22.93 -1.20 -2.64
CA PHE A 62 22.96 -2.51 -1.97
C PHE A 62 21.54 -3.01 -1.75
N THR A 63 21.42 -4.32 -1.82
CA THR A 63 20.28 -5.05 -1.29
C THR A 63 20.77 -5.92 -0.14
N LEU A 64 20.05 -5.91 0.99
CA LEU A 64 20.37 -6.73 2.14
C LEU A 64 19.14 -7.53 2.56
N THR A 65 19.37 -8.68 3.22
CA THR A 65 18.29 -9.40 3.89
C THR A 65 17.68 -8.55 5.00
N ASN A 66 16.40 -8.77 5.32
CA ASN A 66 15.70 -8.05 6.38
C ASN A 66 15.24 -9.03 7.48
N GLY A 67 16.18 -9.66 8.17
CA GLY A 67 15.88 -10.61 9.22
C GLY A 67 14.99 -11.77 8.75
N ALA A 68 13.81 -11.92 9.34
CA ALA A 68 12.83 -12.93 8.97
C ALA A 68 11.96 -12.54 7.75
N LEU A 69 12.02 -11.28 7.32
CA LEU A 69 11.22 -10.74 6.21
C LEU A 69 11.92 -11.05 4.87
N LEU A 70 11.72 -12.25 4.35
CA LEU A 70 12.46 -12.75 3.18
C LEU A 70 12.04 -12.05 1.88
N ASP A 71 10.78 -11.63 1.79
CA ASP A 71 10.21 -10.99 0.61
C ASP A 71 10.37 -9.46 0.61
N ASP A 72 10.81 -8.87 1.74
CA ASP A 72 10.96 -7.43 1.92
C ASP A 72 12.40 -7.04 2.25
N PRO A 73 13.32 -7.16 1.27
CA PRO A 73 14.73 -6.86 1.49
C PRO A 73 14.96 -5.38 1.77
N ILE A 74 16.02 -5.09 2.52
CA ILE A 74 16.49 -3.72 2.73
C ILE A 74 17.09 -3.20 1.43
N LYS A 75 16.68 -2.00 1.03
CA LYS A 75 17.29 -1.27 -0.09
C LYS A 75 18.10 -0.11 0.42
N ALA A 76 19.31 0.04 -0.08
CA ALA A 76 20.18 1.13 0.30
C ALA A 76 20.96 1.69 -0.89
N LYS A 77 21.11 3.01 -0.92
CA LYS A 77 21.91 3.69 -1.94
C LYS A 77 22.60 4.94 -1.40
N LEU A 78 23.72 5.31 -1.99
CA LEU A 78 24.38 6.58 -1.72
C LEU A 78 23.66 7.72 -2.42
N VAL A 79 23.35 8.75 -1.66
CA VAL A 79 22.69 9.97 -2.13
C VAL A 79 23.36 11.21 -1.56
N PHE A 80 23.08 12.38 -2.14
CA PHE A 80 23.41 13.66 -1.53
C PHE A 80 22.17 14.24 -0.86
N GLN A 81 22.20 14.33 0.46
CA GLN A 81 21.12 14.92 1.26
C GLN A 81 21.37 16.43 1.41
N PRO A 82 20.45 17.28 0.93
CA PRO A 82 20.48 18.70 1.20
C PRO A 82 20.29 18.99 2.69
N VAL A 83 21.09 19.91 3.22
CA VAL A 83 20.96 20.43 4.59
C VAL A 83 21.06 21.95 4.56
N ASN A 84 20.56 22.61 5.59
CA ASN A 84 20.58 24.08 5.70
C ASN A 84 19.96 24.80 4.49
N ASN A 85 18.73 24.46 4.15
CA ASN A 85 17.99 25.06 3.03
C ASN A 85 18.75 24.97 1.68
N ASP A 86 19.30 23.79 1.37
CA ASP A 86 20.04 23.47 0.13
C ASP A 86 21.39 24.21 -0.04
N GLU A 87 21.91 24.80 1.00
CA GLU A 87 23.25 25.43 0.95
C GLU A 87 24.38 24.44 0.94
N ASN A 88 24.19 23.31 1.63
CA ASN A 88 25.17 22.24 1.74
C ASN A 88 24.56 20.87 1.39
N LEU A 89 25.40 20.00 0.84
CA LEU A 89 25.05 18.61 0.54
C LEU A 89 25.92 17.68 1.38
N ARG A 90 25.29 16.78 2.12
CA ARG A 90 26.00 15.73 2.85
C ARG A 90 25.83 14.40 2.12
N LEU A 91 26.93 13.67 1.94
CA LEU A 91 26.87 12.30 1.42
C LEU A 91 26.19 11.43 2.48
N ALA A 92 25.17 10.71 2.08
CA ALA A 92 24.34 9.92 2.97
C ALA A 92 24.01 8.54 2.37
N TRP A 93 23.80 7.57 3.21
CA TRP A 93 23.12 6.33 2.89
C TRP A 93 21.60 6.55 3.02
N GLU A 94 20.87 6.50 1.93
CA GLU A 94 19.41 6.36 1.94
C GLU A 94 19.09 4.88 2.10
N ILE A 95 18.41 4.53 3.19
CA ILE A 95 18.11 3.14 3.56
C ILE A 95 16.61 3.01 3.76
N THR A 96 16.01 2.02 3.10
CA THR A 96 14.58 1.71 3.25
C THR A 96 14.42 0.29 3.78
N PHE A 97 13.70 0.13 4.89
CA PHE A 97 13.46 -1.18 5.49
C PHE A 97 12.20 -1.21 6.36
N TYR A 98 11.48 -2.35 6.33
CA TYR A 98 10.44 -2.64 7.30
C TYR A 98 11.03 -3.07 8.65
N THR A 99 10.37 -2.67 9.75
CA THR A 99 10.58 -3.33 11.05
C THR A 99 10.00 -4.74 11.02
N GLN A 100 10.51 -5.65 11.87
CA GLN A 100 10.13 -7.08 11.84
C GLN A 100 8.64 -7.33 12.18
N ASP A 101 7.95 -6.34 12.74
CA ASP A 101 6.51 -6.35 13.05
C ASP A 101 5.67 -5.57 12.03
N TYR A 102 6.27 -5.12 10.92
CA TYR A 102 5.66 -4.29 9.88
C TYR A 102 5.01 -2.98 10.34
N LYS A 103 5.22 -2.57 11.60
CA LYS A 103 4.63 -1.32 12.12
C LYS A 103 5.27 -0.06 11.56
N HIS A 104 6.48 -0.16 11.03
CA HIS A 104 7.21 0.93 10.42
C HIS A 104 7.88 0.49 9.12
N LEU A 105 7.77 1.32 8.10
CA LEU A 105 8.59 1.27 6.90
C LEU A 105 9.47 2.51 6.88
N TRP A 106 10.63 2.38 7.44
CA TRP A 106 11.57 3.50 7.53
C TRP A 106 12.25 3.79 6.19
N ASN A 107 12.21 5.05 5.77
CA ASN A 107 13.14 5.60 4.79
C ASN A 107 13.99 6.64 5.51
N VAL A 108 15.29 6.34 5.67
CA VAL A 108 16.19 7.18 6.45
C VAL A 108 17.42 7.56 5.63
N ARG A 109 17.92 8.77 5.89
CA ARG A 109 19.20 9.24 5.35
C ARG A 109 20.21 9.37 6.47
N VAL A 110 21.16 8.45 6.46
CA VAL A 110 22.24 8.36 7.45
C VAL A 110 23.49 9.00 6.85
N ASP A 111 24.06 9.98 7.52
CA ASP A 111 25.31 10.59 7.09
C ASP A 111 26.41 9.54 6.91
N ALA A 112 26.95 9.44 5.72
CA ALA A 112 27.93 8.43 5.36
C ALA A 112 29.32 8.69 5.96
N MET A 113 29.50 9.82 6.68
CA MET A 113 30.78 10.17 7.32
C MET A 113 30.77 9.84 8.82
N ASN A 114 29.63 10.00 9.51
CA ASN A 114 29.56 9.90 10.99
C ASN A 114 28.35 9.14 11.54
N GLY A 115 27.41 8.70 10.71
CA GLY A 115 26.24 7.92 11.14
C GLY A 115 25.08 8.73 11.74
N GLU A 116 25.11 10.05 11.65
CA GLU A 116 24.01 10.92 12.07
C GLU A 116 22.80 10.73 11.17
N ILE A 117 21.58 10.69 11.72
CA ILE A 117 20.36 10.72 10.94
C ILE A 117 20.15 12.16 10.43
N LEU A 118 20.19 12.33 9.12
CA LEU A 118 19.97 13.62 8.46
C LEU A 118 18.50 13.86 8.11
N ASP A 119 17.78 12.78 7.82
CA ASP A 119 16.35 12.80 7.50
C ASP A 119 15.76 11.43 7.78
N GLN A 120 14.50 11.40 8.21
CA GLN A 120 13.77 10.16 8.43
C GLN A 120 12.29 10.33 8.12
N GLN A 121 11.73 9.33 7.49
CA GLN A 121 10.31 9.25 7.16
C GLN A 121 9.81 7.85 7.46
N ASP A 122 8.64 7.76 8.07
CA ASP A 122 7.91 6.51 8.19
C ASP A 122 6.87 6.45 7.08
N TRP A 123 6.96 5.46 6.23
CA TRP A 123 6.02 5.26 5.13
C TRP A 123 4.85 4.34 5.48
N VAL A 124 4.76 3.90 6.74
CA VAL A 124 3.55 3.28 7.25
C VAL A 124 2.62 4.38 7.76
N LEU A 125 1.46 4.48 7.14
CA LEU A 125 0.37 5.33 7.59
C LEU A 125 -0.53 4.54 8.53
N SER A 126 -0.76 5.09 9.73
CA SER A 126 -1.69 4.54 10.71
C SER A 126 -2.74 5.58 11.05
N CYS A 127 -3.98 5.15 11.18
CA CYS A 127 -5.06 6.03 11.62
C CYS A 127 -4.96 6.29 13.13
N ASN A 128 -5.02 7.53 13.56
CA ASN A 128 -5.00 7.89 14.98
C ASN A 128 -6.41 8.29 15.43
N PHE A 129 -7.21 7.30 15.80
CA PHE A 129 -8.60 7.52 16.25
C PHE A 129 -8.72 7.92 17.73
N GLY A 130 -7.61 8.07 18.47
CA GLY A 130 -7.60 8.22 19.93
C GLY A 130 -7.39 9.62 20.49
N ASN A 131 -7.08 10.65 19.71
CA ASN A 131 -6.84 12.00 20.19
C ASN A 131 -7.95 12.98 19.77
N SER A 132 -8.66 13.48 20.79
CA SER A 132 -9.81 14.40 20.71
C SER A 132 -9.49 15.83 20.22
N ASP A 133 -8.35 16.08 19.63
CA ASP A 133 -7.93 17.42 19.17
C ASP A 133 -8.14 17.71 17.69
N HIS A 134 -8.98 16.92 17.02
CA HIS A 134 -9.42 17.26 15.64
C HIS A 134 -10.41 18.42 15.67
N LYS A 135 -9.90 19.63 15.86
CA LYS A 135 -10.62 20.87 15.56
C LYS A 135 -10.70 21.00 14.04
N ASN A 136 -11.93 20.85 13.53
CA ASN A 136 -12.39 21.34 12.24
C ASN A 136 -11.51 21.00 11.00
N HIS A 137 -11.55 19.76 10.53
CA HIS A 137 -11.42 19.54 9.10
C HIS A 137 -12.81 19.64 8.47
N ASN A 138 -13.06 20.72 7.75
CA ASN A 138 -14.16 20.80 6.80
C ASN A 138 -13.85 19.76 5.72
N HIS A 139 -14.50 18.61 5.78
CA HIS A 139 -14.63 17.72 4.64
C HIS A 139 -15.47 18.47 3.61
N THR A 140 -14.82 19.11 2.66
CA THR A 140 -15.49 19.47 1.43
C THR A 140 -15.85 18.15 0.76
N ASP A 141 -17.13 17.88 0.66
CA ASP A 141 -17.69 16.76 -0.06
C ASP A 141 -17.03 16.65 -1.44
N PHE A 142 -16.16 15.65 -1.60
CA PHE A 142 -15.69 15.27 -2.91
C PHE A 142 -16.84 14.54 -3.59
N PHE A 143 -17.66 15.29 -4.29
CA PHE A 143 -18.67 14.71 -5.19
C PHE A 143 -17.92 14.04 -6.36
N PHE A 144 -17.72 12.74 -6.25
CA PHE A 144 -17.46 11.92 -7.42
C PHE A 144 -18.71 11.95 -8.31
N THR A 145 -18.68 12.77 -9.33
CA THR A 145 -19.77 12.78 -10.29
C THR A 145 -19.78 11.45 -11.06
N LYS A 146 -20.89 10.77 -11.06
CA LYS A 146 -21.22 9.47 -11.70
C LYS A 146 -20.84 9.32 -13.19
N ARG A 147 -20.06 10.22 -13.78
CA ARG A 147 -19.89 10.30 -15.23
C ARG A 147 -18.85 9.36 -15.86
N GLY A 148 -18.03 8.66 -15.07
CA GLY A 148 -16.93 7.84 -15.61
C GLY A 148 -17.27 6.35 -15.82
N PHE A 149 -18.13 5.78 -15.00
CA PHE A 149 -18.30 4.31 -14.94
C PHE A 149 -19.39 3.71 -15.84
N LYS A 150 -20.26 4.50 -16.46
CA LYS A 150 -21.42 4.00 -17.22
C LYS A 150 -21.25 3.87 -18.73
N GLU A 151 -20.20 4.40 -19.34
CA GLU A 151 -20.14 4.47 -20.82
C GLU A 151 -19.38 3.33 -21.52
N GLN A 152 -18.81 2.35 -20.81
CA GLN A 152 -18.05 1.26 -21.45
C GLN A 152 -18.69 -0.13 -21.41
N GLN A 153 -19.96 -0.26 -21.01
CA GLN A 153 -20.63 -1.58 -20.95
C GLN A 153 -21.05 -2.16 -22.31
N ASN A 154 -20.71 -1.55 -23.43
CA ASN A 154 -21.16 -2.00 -24.76
C ASN A 154 -20.08 -2.55 -25.69
N LEU A 155 -18.91 -2.93 -25.20
CA LEU A 155 -17.92 -3.65 -25.99
C LEU A 155 -17.88 -5.11 -25.58
N SER A 156 -18.58 -5.91 -26.41
CA SER A 156 -18.51 -7.38 -26.52
C SER A 156 -18.18 -8.16 -25.25
N MET A 157 -19.21 -8.85 -24.72
CA MET A 157 -19.05 -9.99 -23.81
C MET A 157 -18.19 -11.09 -24.47
N MET A 158 -16.90 -10.92 -24.53
CA MET A 158 -15.95 -11.98 -24.72
C MET A 158 -15.52 -12.45 -23.32
N PHE A 159 -16.10 -13.54 -22.90
CA PHE A 159 -15.75 -14.51 -21.87
C PHE A 159 -14.51 -14.18 -21.00
N TYR A 160 -14.49 -13.03 -20.30
CA TYR A 160 -13.61 -12.83 -19.18
C TYR A 160 -14.23 -13.59 -18.00
N GLN A 161 -13.50 -14.53 -17.43
CA GLN A 161 -13.91 -15.19 -16.19
C GLN A 161 -13.64 -14.22 -15.03
N SER A 162 -14.53 -13.23 -14.91
CA SER A 162 -14.50 -12.25 -13.83
C SER A 162 -15.33 -12.78 -12.68
N GLY A 163 -14.82 -12.67 -11.47
CA GLY A 163 -15.49 -13.16 -10.29
C GLY A 163 -16.78 -12.44 -9.97
N SER A 164 -17.56 -13.03 -9.06
CA SER A 164 -18.73 -12.44 -8.43
C SER A 164 -18.51 -12.37 -6.92
N TYR A 165 -18.75 -11.21 -6.32
CA TYR A 165 -18.38 -10.92 -4.94
C TYR A 165 -19.58 -10.40 -4.16
N ARG A 166 -19.93 -11.03 -3.03
CA ARG A 166 -20.94 -10.55 -2.08
C ARG A 166 -20.30 -9.54 -1.14
N VAL A 167 -20.42 -8.27 -1.45
CA VAL A 167 -19.69 -7.17 -0.81
C VAL A 167 -20.59 -5.97 -0.57
N TYR A 168 -20.11 -4.99 0.18
CA TYR A 168 -20.63 -3.63 0.14
C TYR A 168 -20.16 -3.00 -1.17
N PRO A 169 -21.05 -2.63 -2.10
CA PRO A 169 -20.65 -2.01 -3.36
C PRO A 169 -19.89 -0.71 -3.13
N PHE A 170 -19.00 -0.36 -4.03
CA PHE A 170 -18.41 0.99 -4.05
C PHE A 170 -19.52 2.05 -3.93
N GLU A 171 -19.31 3.06 -3.10
CA GLU A 171 -20.27 4.07 -2.61
C GLU A 171 -21.07 3.65 -1.36
N ILE A 172 -21.05 2.39 -0.94
CA ILE A 172 -21.67 1.94 0.32
C ILE A 172 -20.56 1.69 1.33
N GLU A 173 -20.40 2.63 2.28
CA GLU A 173 -19.26 2.61 3.20
C GLU A 173 -19.39 1.56 4.31
N SER A 174 -20.61 1.18 4.69
CA SER A 174 -20.81 0.30 5.83
C SER A 174 -22.22 -0.29 5.89
N PRO A 175 -22.48 -1.25 6.77
CA PRO A 175 -23.83 -1.78 7.05
C PRO A 175 -24.87 -0.70 7.38
N ASN A 176 -24.45 0.47 7.85
CA ASN A 176 -25.34 1.58 8.19
C ASN A 176 -25.76 2.41 6.97
N HIS A 177 -25.07 2.27 5.84
CA HIS A 177 -25.28 3.07 4.63
C HIS A 177 -25.99 2.27 3.53
N GLY A 178 -26.03 0.94 3.63
CA GLY A 178 -26.69 0.08 2.66
C GLY A 178 -26.46 -1.40 2.89
N ASN A 179 -26.93 -2.19 1.95
CA ASN A 179 -26.84 -3.64 2.00
C ASN A 179 -25.68 -4.14 1.15
N ARG A 180 -25.20 -5.33 1.49
CA ARG A 180 -24.30 -6.09 0.63
C ARG A 180 -25.04 -6.57 -0.64
N GLU A 181 -24.36 -6.50 -1.75
CA GLU A 181 -24.84 -6.98 -3.05
C GLU A 181 -23.89 -8.00 -3.65
N LEU A 182 -24.39 -8.87 -4.52
CA LEU A 182 -23.55 -9.75 -5.31
C LEU A 182 -23.18 -9.02 -6.60
N ILE A 183 -21.96 -8.49 -6.65
CA ILE A 183 -21.43 -7.73 -7.77
C ILE A 183 -20.68 -8.67 -8.71
N ALA A 184 -21.11 -8.74 -9.94
CA ALA A 184 -20.46 -9.54 -10.97
C ALA A 184 -19.60 -8.66 -11.88
N THR A 185 -18.40 -9.12 -12.21
CA THR A 185 -17.51 -8.49 -13.21
C THR A 185 -17.22 -7.01 -12.92
N PRO A 186 -16.79 -6.64 -11.71
CA PRO A 186 -16.63 -5.24 -11.31
C PRO A 186 -15.40 -4.53 -11.87
N HIS A 187 -14.44 -5.25 -12.47
CA HIS A 187 -13.16 -4.70 -12.89
C HIS A 187 -13.27 -3.67 -14.03
N ASP A 188 -12.38 -2.70 -14.02
CA ASP A 188 -12.19 -1.74 -15.11
C ASP A 188 -11.36 -2.37 -16.25
N LEU A 189 -11.88 -2.32 -17.48
CA LEU A 189 -11.23 -2.96 -18.64
C LEU A 189 -9.91 -2.32 -19.08
N VAL A 190 -9.58 -1.14 -18.60
CA VAL A 190 -8.30 -0.48 -18.92
C VAL A 190 -7.25 -0.74 -17.84
N ALA A 191 -7.67 -0.62 -16.57
CA ALA A 191 -6.80 -0.85 -15.41
C ALA A 191 -6.52 -2.34 -15.21
N SER A 192 -7.54 -3.19 -15.36
CA SER A 192 -7.48 -4.64 -15.16
C SER A 192 -7.99 -5.39 -16.40
N PRO A 193 -7.28 -5.33 -17.53
CA PRO A 193 -7.77 -5.76 -18.84
C PRO A 193 -8.07 -7.26 -18.96
N PHE A 194 -7.51 -8.08 -18.09
CA PHE A 194 -7.71 -9.54 -18.06
C PHE A 194 -8.58 -9.99 -16.88
N GLY A 195 -9.14 -9.02 -16.12
CA GLY A 195 -9.84 -9.27 -14.85
C GLY A 195 -8.90 -9.32 -13.66
N TRP A 196 -9.47 -9.29 -12.45
CA TRP A 196 -8.67 -9.18 -11.22
C TRP A 196 -7.87 -10.43 -10.88
N HIS A 197 -8.32 -11.65 -11.29
CA HIS A 197 -7.69 -12.93 -10.96
C HIS A 197 -6.62 -13.39 -11.95
N ASP A 198 -6.46 -12.67 -13.06
CA ASP A 198 -5.37 -12.91 -14.00
C ASP A 198 -4.05 -12.35 -13.47
N THR A 199 -2.97 -13.10 -13.59
CA THR A 199 -1.63 -12.66 -13.16
C THR A 199 -0.56 -12.88 -14.24
N ASN A 200 -0.95 -13.43 -15.40
CA ASN A 200 -0.01 -13.77 -16.47
C ASN A 200 -0.25 -13.01 -17.79
N GLY A 201 -1.36 -12.27 -17.90
CA GLY A 201 -1.74 -11.54 -19.12
C GLY A 201 -2.34 -12.43 -20.21
N VAL A 202 -2.81 -13.62 -19.85
CA VAL A 202 -3.54 -14.52 -20.73
C VAL A 202 -4.93 -14.73 -20.14
N ILE A 203 -5.98 -14.51 -20.91
CA ILE A 203 -7.36 -14.60 -20.42
C ILE A 203 -7.62 -15.86 -19.61
N GLY A 204 -7.98 -15.69 -18.34
CA GLY A 204 -8.23 -16.77 -17.39
C GLY A 204 -7.87 -16.33 -15.98
N ALA A 205 -8.18 -17.15 -15.00
CA ALA A 205 -7.80 -16.93 -13.61
C ALA A 205 -6.74 -17.93 -13.19
N GLU A 206 -5.60 -17.46 -12.70
CA GLU A 206 -4.57 -18.33 -12.13
C GLU A 206 -4.90 -18.76 -10.71
N PHE A 207 -5.78 -17.99 -10.03
CA PHE A 207 -6.17 -18.26 -8.66
C PHE A 207 -7.68 -18.25 -8.50
N THR A 208 -8.19 -19.22 -7.74
CA THR A 208 -9.61 -19.29 -7.35
C THR A 208 -9.87 -18.63 -5.98
N ILE A 209 -8.82 -18.23 -5.28
CA ILE A 209 -8.87 -17.56 -3.99
C ILE A 209 -8.85 -16.04 -4.16
N THR A 210 -8.98 -15.28 -3.07
CA THR A 210 -8.88 -13.81 -3.06
C THR A 210 -7.44 -13.34 -3.33
N ARG A 211 -6.91 -13.75 -4.47
CA ARG A 211 -5.63 -13.35 -5.04
C ARG A 211 -5.78 -13.06 -6.52
N GLY A 212 -5.03 -12.06 -6.98
CA GLY A 212 -4.97 -11.70 -8.40
C GLY A 212 -3.80 -10.79 -8.71
N ASN A 213 -3.96 -9.95 -9.72
CA ASN A 213 -2.89 -9.08 -10.18
C ASN A 213 -2.56 -7.95 -9.21
N ASN A 214 -3.58 -7.40 -8.53
CA ASN A 214 -3.43 -6.16 -7.77
C ASN A 214 -3.30 -6.42 -6.26
N VAL A 215 -3.85 -7.51 -5.75
CA VAL A 215 -3.90 -7.81 -4.32
C VAL A 215 -3.97 -9.30 -4.03
N LEU A 216 -3.34 -9.71 -2.92
CA LEU A 216 -3.61 -10.93 -2.18
C LEU A 216 -4.27 -10.53 -0.86
N ALA A 217 -5.57 -10.85 -0.71
CA ALA A 217 -6.27 -10.66 0.56
C ALA A 217 -6.39 -11.99 1.31
N GLN A 218 -5.99 -11.98 2.57
CA GLN A 218 -5.95 -13.14 3.44
C GLN A 218 -6.30 -12.75 4.87
N GLU A 219 -6.60 -13.71 5.75
CA GLU A 219 -6.66 -13.44 7.19
C GLU A 219 -5.27 -13.51 7.81
N ASP A 220 -5.03 -12.74 8.85
CA ASP A 220 -3.83 -12.83 9.69
C ASP A 220 -4.17 -12.70 11.18
N ALA A 221 -5.13 -13.49 11.65
CA ALA A 221 -5.62 -13.44 13.03
C ALA A 221 -4.53 -13.72 14.09
N ASN A 222 -3.43 -14.34 13.70
CA ASN A 222 -2.29 -14.59 14.57
C ASN A 222 -1.24 -13.45 14.57
N GLY A 223 -1.38 -12.45 13.69
CA GLY A 223 -0.53 -11.27 13.60
C GLY A 223 0.94 -11.59 13.25
N ASN A 224 1.19 -12.65 12.50
CA ASN A 224 2.55 -13.07 12.18
C ASN A 224 3.02 -12.63 10.78
N ASN A 225 2.17 -11.96 10.02
CA ASN A 225 2.42 -11.47 8.65
C ASN A 225 2.79 -12.59 7.65
N GLY A 226 2.46 -13.83 8.01
CA GLY A 226 2.70 -15.00 7.18
C GLY A 226 1.59 -15.24 6.17
N THR A 227 1.57 -16.44 5.60
CA THR A 227 0.48 -16.86 4.71
C THR A 227 -0.72 -17.28 5.54
N GLY A 228 -1.80 -16.51 5.42
CA GLY A 228 -3.10 -16.79 6.04
C GLY A 228 -4.08 -17.50 5.10
N ALA A 229 -5.27 -17.79 5.61
CA ALA A 229 -6.35 -18.35 4.80
C ALA A 229 -6.98 -17.26 3.91
N SER A 230 -7.19 -17.60 2.64
CA SER A 230 -7.89 -16.77 1.67
C SER A 230 -9.20 -17.43 1.26
N PRO A 231 -10.32 -16.69 1.20
CA PRO A 231 -11.57 -17.21 0.64
C PRO A 231 -11.39 -17.80 -0.76
N ASP A 232 -12.04 -18.93 -1.02
CA ASP A 232 -11.98 -19.63 -2.31
C ASP A 232 -13.34 -19.57 -3.02
N GLY A 233 -13.40 -18.89 -4.15
CA GLY A 233 -14.59 -18.80 -5.01
C GLY A 233 -14.81 -20.01 -5.92
N GLY A 234 -13.91 -21.00 -5.86
CA GLY A 234 -13.91 -22.16 -6.74
C GLY A 234 -13.73 -21.80 -8.21
N ALA A 235 -13.91 -22.78 -9.09
CA ALA A 235 -13.72 -22.57 -10.54
C ALA A 235 -14.67 -21.50 -11.14
N GLY A 236 -15.77 -21.19 -10.47
CA GLY A 236 -16.72 -20.16 -10.88
C GLY A 236 -16.39 -18.77 -10.36
N LEU A 237 -15.35 -18.62 -9.54
CA LEU A 237 -14.97 -17.37 -8.86
C LEU A 237 -16.16 -16.71 -8.14
N LEU A 238 -16.97 -17.53 -7.45
CA LEU A 238 -18.15 -17.06 -6.71
C LEU A 238 -17.81 -16.88 -5.24
N PHE A 239 -17.58 -15.65 -4.84
CA PHE A 239 -17.26 -15.27 -3.45
C PHE A 239 -18.53 -14.78 -2.73
N ASP A 240 -19.47 -15.69 -2.48
CA ASP A 240 -20.75 -15.41 -1.81
C ASP A 240 -20.76 -15.98 -0.39
N TYR A 241 -20.11 -15.26 0.52
CA TYR A 241 -19.98 -15.67 1.91
C TYR A 241 -20.97 -14.94 2.82
N PRO A 242 -21.56 -15.63 3.83
CA PRO A 242 -22.50 -15.00 4.75
C PRO A 242 -21.82 -13.99 5.65
N TYR A 243 -22.56 -12.93 5.95
CA TYR A 243 -22.24 -11.96 6.99
C TYR A 243 -23.33 -12.04 8.08
N GLY A 244 -22.94 -12.29 9.31
CA GLY A 244 -23.87 -12.52 10.41
C GLY A 244 -24.66 -11.29 10.86
N GLY A 245 -24.30 -10.10 10.37
CA GLY A 245 -24.92 -8.84 10.72
C GLY A 245 -24.23 -8.11 11.88
N VAL A 246 -24.76 -6.93 12.19
CA VAL A 246 -24.26 -6.08 13.27
C VAL A 246 -24.35 -6.79 14.62
N GLY A 247 -23.26 -6.73 15.40
CA GLY A 247 -23.20 -7.36 16.73
C GLY A 247 -22.80 -8.84 16.75
N VAL A 248 -22.56 -9.44 15.59
CA VAL A 248 -22.00 -10.80 15.49
C VAL A 248 -20.47 -10.72 15.55
N ALA A 249 -19.83 -11.69 16.22
CA ALA A 249 -18.38 -11.72 16.37
C ALA A 249 -17.67 -11.78 14.99
N PRO A 250 -16.69 -10.91 14.70
CA PRO A 250 -16.00 -10.83 13.41
C PRO A 250 -15.40 -12.15 12.96
N THR A 251 -14.87 -12.93 13.89
CA THR A 251 -14.27 -14.24 13.62
C THR A 251 -15.23 -15.26 13.02
N THR A 252 -16.54 -14.98 13.01
CA THR A 252 -17.55 -15.86 12.39
C THR A 252 -17.78 -15.57 10.92
N TYR A 253 -17.28 -14.43 10.41
CA TYR A 253 -17.47 -14.01 8.99
C TYR A 253 -16.15 -13.56 8.32
N VAL A 254 -15.03 -14.14 8.72
CA VAL A 254 -13.69 -13.85 8.16
C VAL A 254 -13.71 -13.87 6.63
N ASN A 255 -14.29 -14.89 6.02
CA ASN A 255 -14.35 -14.99 4.55
C ASN A 255 -15.13 -13.84 3.90
N ALA A 256 -16.19 -13.36 4.54
CA ALA A 256 -16.95 -12.22 4.04
C ALA A 256 -16.14 -10.91 4.17
N ALA A 257 -15.42 -10.71 5.27
CA ALA A 257 -14.54 -9.57 5.50
C ALA A 257 -13.39 -9.57 4.49
N THR A 258 -12.67 -10.68 4.35
CA THR A 258 -11.55 -10.81 3.40
C THR A 258 -11.99 -10.64 1.96
N THR A 259 -13.19 -11.13 1.58
CA THR A 259 -13.77 -10.89 0.26
C THR A 259 -14.04 -9.41 0.01
N ASN A 260 -14.57 -8.70 1.03
CA ASN A 260 -14.81 -7.27 0.92
C ASN A 260 -13.50 -6.49 0.80
N LEU A 261 -12.47 -6.86 1.56
CA LEU A 261 -11.15 -6.27 1.49
C LEU A 261 -10.51 -6.49 0.10
N TYR A 262 -10.60 -7.70 -0.45
CA TYR A 262 -10.16 -8.00 -1.82
C TYR A 262 -10.84 -7.11 -2.86
N TYR A 263 -12.18 -7.02 -2.78
CA TYR A 263 -12.98 -6.20 -3.68
C TYR A 263 -12.58 -4.73 -3.62
N MET A 264 -12.47 -4.15 -2.42
CA MET A 264 -12.17 -2.73 -2.26
C MET A 264 -10.75 -2.37 -2.72
N ASN A 265 -9.75 -3.20 -2.42
CA ASN A 265 -8.39 -2.98 -2.93
C ASN A 265 -8.35 -2.95 -4.46
N ASN A 266 -9.06 -3.87 -5.11
CA ASN A 266 -9.14 -3.90 -6.57
C ASN A 266 -9.91 -2.71 -7.14
N ILE A 267 -11.02 -2.30 -6.51
CA ILE A 267 -11.74 -1.07 -6.91
C ILE A 267 -10.84 0.16 -6.77
N MET A 268 -10.11 0.28 -5.66
CA MET A 268 -9.20 1.41 -5.45
C MET A 268 -8.06 1.41 -6.46
N HIS A 269 -7.49 0.24 -6.78
CA HIS A 269 -6.50 0.11 -7.86
C HIS A 269 -7.08 0.66 -9.17
N ASP A 270 -8.25 0.19 -9.59
CA ASP A 270 -8.87 0.57 -10.85
C ASP A 270 -9.26 2.06 -10.90
N VAL A 271 -9.71 2.62 -9.78
CA VAL A 271 -9.99 4.05 -9.64
C VAL A 271 -8.73 4.87 -9.77
N TRP A 272 -7.70 4.60 -8.97
CA TRP A 272 -6.46 5.38 -8.97
C TRP A 272 -5.68 5.24 -10.28
N TYR A 273 -5.77 4.10 -10.95
CA TYR A 273 -5.25 3.91 -12.30
C TYR A 273 -5.78 4.98 -13.26
N ARG A 274 -7.07 5.27 -13.21
CA ARG A 274 -7.72 6.30 -14.03
C ARG A 274 -7.28 7.73 -13.68
N TYR A 275 -6.73 7.93 -12.49
CA TYR A 275 -6.14 9.20 -12.07
C TYR A 275 -4.62 9.27 -12.27
N GLY A 276 -4.02 8.27 -12.94
CA GLY A 276 -2.62 8.29 -13.35
C GLY A 276 -1.69 7.52 -12.41
N PHE A 277 -2.20 6.76 -11.45
CA PHE A 277 -1.39 5.80 -10.70
C PHE A 277 -1.38 4.48 -11.46
N ASP A 278 -0.66 4.49 -12.58
CA ASP A 278 -0.50 3.39 -13.52
C ASP A 278 0.90 2.76 -13.41
N GLU A 279 1.20 1.80 -14.26
CA GLU A 279 2.43 1.02 -14.22
C GLU A 279 3.71 1.88 -14.31
N VAL A 280 3.70 2.93 -15.15
CA VAL A 280 4.84 3.85 -15.28
C VAL A 280 5.03 4.71 -14.03
N ASN A 281 3.95 4.95 -13.29
CA ASN A 281 3.95 5.74 -12.08
C ASN A 281 4.02 4.89 -10.79
N GLY A 282 4.37 3.60 -10.92
CA GLY A 282 4.65 2.71 -9.79
C GLY A 282 3.41 2.22 -9.06
N ASN A 283 2.34 1.87 -9.79
CA ASN A 283 1.19 1.20 -9.22
C ASN A 283 1.55 -0.23 -8.76
N PHE A 284 0.65 -0.84 -8.00
CA PHE A 284 0.91 -2.12 -7.35
C PHE A 284 0.29 -3.27 -8.15
N GLN A 285 1.12 -4.07 -8.84
CA GLN A 285 0.67 -5.18 -9.66
C GLN A 285 1.66 -6.35 -9.68
N GLN A 286 1.13 -7.57 -9.74
CA GLN A 286 1.94 -8.77 -10.00
C GLN A 286 2.58 -8.70 -11.38
N ASN A 287 1.83 -8.27 -12.38
CA ASN A 287 2.23 -8.20 -13.79
C ASN A 287 1.80 -6.86 -14.38
N ASN A 288 2.75 -6.11 -14.88
CA ASN A 288 2.52 -4.81 -15.51
C ASN A 288 2.19 -4.91 -17.00
N TYR A 289 2.01 -6.12 -17.54
CA TYR A 289 1.63 -6.37 -18.93
C TYR A 289 2.55 -5.68 -19.96
N GLY A 290 3.81 -5.44 -19.60
CA GLY A 290 4.80 -4.76 -20.45
C GLY A 290 4.57 -3.24 -20.60
N ARG A 291 3.74 -2.62 -19.74
CA ARG A 291 3.40 -1.19 -19.80
C ARG A 291 4.37 -0.28 -19.05
N GLY A 292 5.42 -0.83 -18.45
CA GLY A 292 6.46 -0.08 -17.72
C GLY A 292 6.40 -0.37 -16.21
N GLY A 293 7.17 0.41 -15.43
CA GLY A 293 7.30 0.21 -13.99
C GLY A 293 7.96 -1.12 -13.60
N LEU A 294 8.06 -1.38 -12.31
CA LEU A 294 8.48 -2.67 -11.76
C LEU A 294 7.24 -3.48 -11.39
N GLN A 295 7.34 -4.79 -11.44
CA GLN A 295 6.24 -5.72 -11.20
C GLN A 295 6.55 -6.61 -9.98
N ASN A 296 5.61 -7.50 -9.60
CA ASN A 296 5.67 -8.36 -8.41
C ASN A 296 5.46 -7.62 -7.08
N ASP A 297 4.78 -6.50 -7.11
CA ASP A 297 4.54 -5.61 -5.99
C ASP A 297 3.05 -5.43 -5.64
N TYR A 298 2.23 -6.44 -5.93
CA TYR A 298 0.82 -6.47 -5.54
C TYR A 298 0.65 -6.29 -4.03
N VAL A 299 -0.47 -5.69 -3.62
CA VAL A 299 -0.78 -5.43 -2.21
C VAL A 299 -0.95 -6.74 -1.44
N LEU A 300 -0.30 -6.86 -0.28
CA LEU A 300 -0.60 -7.87 0.74
C LEU A 300 -1.61 -7.26 1.70
N ALA A 301 -2.85 -7.74 1.70
CA ALA A 301 -3.94 -7.20 2.49
C ALA A 301 -4.39 -8.21 3.56
N ASP A 302 -4.06 -7.92 4.82
CA ASP A 302 -4.32 -8.78 5.96
C ASP A 302 -5.62 -8.37 6.66
N SER A 303 -6.62 -9.22 6.54
CA SER A 303 -7.96 -9.06 7.13
C SER A 303 -7.97 -9.61 8.55
N GLN A 304 -8.59 -8.88 9.48
CA GLN A 304 -8.69 -9.24 10.91
C GLN A 304 -7.33 -9.53 11.53
N ASP A 305 -6.33 -8.73 11.16
CA ASP A 305 -4.94 -8.88 11.59
C ASP A 305 -4.83 -8.77 13.12
N GLY A 306 -4.19 -9.76 13.73
CA GLY A 306 -4.03 -9.87 15.17
C GLY A 306 -2.85 -9.09 15.77
N SER A 307 -2.07 -8.38 14.94
CA SER A 307 -0.93 -7.59 15.42
C SER A 307 -1.32 -6.26 16.08
N GLY A 308 -2.59 -5.86 15.99
CA GLY A 308 -3.11 -4.64 16.58
C GLY A 308 -4.61 -4.69 16.87
N LEU A 309 -5.15 -3.60 17.40
CA LEU A 309 -6.57 -3.39 17.67
C LEU A 309 -6.97 -1.94 17.37
N ASN A 310 -8.23 -1.73 16.98
CA ASN A 310 -8.88 -0.43 16.86
C ASN A 310 -8.15 0.53 15.90
N ASN A 311 -7.53 0.00 14.89
CA ASN A 311 -6.76 0.75 13.90
C ASN A 311 -6.58 -0.07 12.61
N ALA A 312 -5.88 0.54 11.67
CA ALA A 312 -5.35 -0.07 10.47
C ALA A 312 -4.04 0.63 10.09
N ASN A 313 -3.25 0.02 9.24
CA ASN A 313 -2.09 0.67 8.64
C ASN A 313 -1.91 0.26 7.18
N PHE A 314 -1.16 1.07 6.46
CA PHE A 314 -0.73 0.77 5.10
C PHE A 314 0.71 1.23 4.91
N GLY A 315 1.59 0.33 4.53
CA GLY A 315 2.97 0.62 4.17
C GLY A 315 3.12 0.75 2.65
N THR A 316 3.67 1.88 2.18
CA THR A 316 3.85 2.17 0.76
C THR A 316 5.33 2.18 0.40
N PRO A 317 5.90 1.06 -0.05
CA PRO A 317 7.29 1.00 -0.50
C PRO A 317 7.48 1.70 -1.85
N THR A 318 8.72 1.79 -2.30
CA THR A 318 9.03 2.20 -3.68
C THR A 318 8.57 1.15 -4.67
N ASP A 319 8.36 1.57 -5.93
CA ASP A 319 8.02 0.69 -7.07
C ASP A 319 8.87 -0.59 -7.08
N GLY A 320 8.23 -1.75 -7.24
CA GLY A 320 8.81 -3.08 -7.13
C GLY A 320 8.91 -3.63 -5.70
N GLY A 321 8.54 -2.87 -4.68
CA GLY A 321 8.35 -3.34 -3.30
C GLY A 321 6.88 -3.65 -3.02
N ARG A 322 6.59 -4.70 -2.23
CA ARG A 322 5.22 -5.08 -1.92
C ARG A 322 4.63 -4.21 -0.81
N PRO A 323 3.56 -3.46 -1.07
CA PRO A 323 2.82 -2.76 -0.03
C PRO A 323 2.06 -3.76 0.85
N ARG A 324 1.91 -3.41 2.13
CA ARG A 324 1.13 -4.21 3.09
C ARG A 324 0.06 -3.35 3.74
N MET A 325 -1.15 -3.89 3.76
CA MET A 325 -2.32 -3.36 4.44
C MET A 325 -2.68 -4.28 5.60
N GLN A 326 -2.72 -3.76 6.82
CA GLN A 326 -3.11 -4.51 8.01
C GLN A 326 -4.40 -3.90 8.57
N MET A 327 -5.47 -4.71 8.59
CA MET A 327 -6.81 -4.30 9.02
C MET A 327 -7.15 -4.99 10.34
N PHE A 328 -7.03 -4.24 11.44
CA PHE A 328 -7.19 -4.78 12.79
C PHE A 328 -8.67 -4.92 13.19
N LEU A 329 -8.92 -5.79 14.15
CA LEU A 329 -10.22 -5.87 14.78
C LEU A 329 -10.50 -4.67 15.71
N TRP A 330 -11.76 -4.29 15.80
CA TRP A 330 -12.24 -3.27 16.73
C TRP A 330 -12.97 -3.93 17.91
N ASP A 331 -12.49 -3.73 19.13
CA ASP A 331 -13.08 -4.24 20.36
C ASP A 331 -13.82 -3.18 21.18
N VAL A 332 -13.63 -1.91 20.82
CA VAL A 332 -14.37 -0.77 21.37
C VAL A 332 -15.21 -0.13 20.28
N PRO A 333 -16.45 0.27 20.58
CA PRO A 333 -17.22 1.07 19.64
C PRO A 333 -16.47 2.39 19.41
N PRO A 334 -16.41 2.88 18.15
CA PRO A 334 -15.83 4.17 17.86
C PRO A 334 -16.48 5.26 18.72
N PRO A 335 -15.76 6.32 19.11
CA PRO A 335 -16.31 7.39 19.94
C PRO A 335 -17.63 7.91 19.39
N LYS A 336 -18.60 8.15 20.26
CA LYS A 336 -19.99 8.52 19.88
C LYS A 336 -20.13 9.77 18.99
N PHE A 337 -19.10 10.57 18.85
CA PHE A 337 -19.07 11.73 17.96
C PHE A 337 -18.57 11.42 16.54
N LEU A 338 -18.03 10.22 16.30
CA LEU A 338 -17.82 9.68 14.97
C LEU A 338 -19.13 9.00 14.57
N ILE A 339 -20.03 9.84 14.16
CA ILE A 339 -21.29 9.57 13.45
C ILE A 339 -21.58 8.08 13.24
N THR A 340 -22.41 7.53 14.16
CA THR A 340 -23.27 6.36 13.92
C THR A 340 -22.68 5.09 13.31
N ILE A 341 -21.42 4.78 13.53
CA ILE A 341 -20.94 3.42 13.32
C ILE A 341 -21.30 2.62 14.57
N ASN A 342 -22.52 2.16 14.64
CA ASN A 342 -23.01 1.32 15.74
C ASN A 342 -22.55 -0.14 15.59
N SER A 343 -21.38 -0.35 15.04
CA SER A 343 -20.88 -1.70 14.88
C SER A 343 -19.50 -1.83 15.50
N PRO A 344 -19.40 -2.47 16.66
CA PRO A 344 -18.11 -2.94 17.12
C PRO A 344 -17.60 -3.95 16.10
N SER A 345 -16.32 -3.84 15.73
CA SER A 345 -15.59 -4.86 14.99
C SER A 345 -16.36 -5.44 13.81
N SER A 346 -16.86 -4.59 12.97
CA SER A 346 -17.57 -5.02 11.78
C SER A 346 -16.63 -4.99 10.59
N ILE A 347 -17.09 -5.62 9.51
CA ILE A 347 -16.57 -5.35 8.15
C ILE A 347 -16.36 -3.83 7.93
N ALA A 348 -17.14 -2.99 8.61
CA ALA A 348 -17.00 -1.55 8.57
C ALA A 348 -15.67 -1.04 9.15
N GLY A 349 -15.09 -1.69 10.14
CA GLY A 349 -13.74 -1.38 10.64
C GLY A 349 -12.69 -1.65 9.57
N ASP A 350 -12.75 -2.82 8.95
CA ASP A 350 -11.88 -3.19 7.85
C ASP A 350 -12.08 -2.31 6.60
N TYR A 351 -13.23 -1.69 6.48
CA TYR A 351 -13.63 -0.91 5.34
C TYR A 351 -13.28 0.59 5.44
N ILE A 352 -13.43 1.16 6.62
CA ILE A 352 -13.21 2.61 6.84
C ILE A 352 -11.72 2.97 6.83
N ALA A 353 -10.87 2.02 7.11
CA ALA A 353 -9.44 2.23 7.10
C ALA A 353 -8.83 2.14 5.67
N THR A 354 -9.62 1.80 4.67
CA THR A 354 -9.24 1.92 3.26
C THR A 354 -9.70 3.24 2.68
#